data_a69138d01d45b9996888a578060e471d
#
_entry.id   a69138d01d45b9996888a578060e471d
#
_cell.length_a   1.000
_cell.length_b   1.000
_cell.length_c   1.000
_cell.angle_alpha   90.00
_cell.angle_beta   90.00
_cell.angle_gamma   90.00
#
_symmetry.space_group_name_H-M   'P 1'
#
loop_
_entity.id
_entity.type
_entity.pdbx_description
1 polymer ?
#
loop_
_entity_poly.entity_id
_entity_poly.type
_entity_poly.pdbx_seq_one_letter_code
_entity_poly.pdbx_strand_id
1 'polypeptide(L)'
;VFQQPVMQGYGVSRGQAMLAFAVLVAAYGAGCAVGGLLQDAQGPRVAGRWGTALLAGGFFAAALVPPANAVLFLLVYSLPAGLGSAFLAPAVLACAQKWYKEKKGWATGVAGVAMGLTGAFFTLFVKGVGGAWGIRVCFAALGAVMHVICGAGALLQQDPPAQAQPGKAQPGLDWPQMVRTPQ
;
A
#
# COMPACT_ATOMS: atom_id res chain seq x y z
N VAL A 1 2.52 -4.09 14.71
CA VAL A 1 1.67 -5.28 14.70
C VAL A 1 2.48 -6.55 14.44
N PHE A 2 3.28 -6.60 13.39
CA PHE A 2 4.06 -7.79 12.99
C PHE A 2 5.38 -7.98 13.71
N GLN A 3 5.90 -6.98 14.41
CA GLN A 3 7.26 -7.00 14.95
C GLN A 3 7.50 -8.18 15.89
N GLN A 4 6.66 -8.41 16.88
CA GLN A 4 6.84 -9.51 17.83
C GLN A 4 6.67 -10.89 17.20
N PRO A 5 5.59 -11.17 16.41
CA PRO A 5 5.45 -12.45 15.73
C PRO A 5 6.59 -12.77 14.75
N VAL A 6 7.12 -11.77 14.06
CA VAL A 6 8.27 -11.93 13.14
C VAL A 6 9.56 -12.23 13.93
N MET A 7 9.80 -11.54 15.03
CA MET A 7 10.96 -11.82 15.90
C MET A 7 10.92 -13.25 16.42
N GLN A 8 9.78 -13.76 16.84
CA GLN A 8 9.62 -15.11 17.37
C GLN A 8 9.68 -16.19 16.27
N GLY A 9 9.04 -15.93 15.12
CA GLY A 9 8.93 -16.91 14.03
C GLY A 9 10.17 -17.03 13.15
N TYR A 10 10.91 -15.93 12.96
CA TYR A 10 12.11 -15.89 12.11
C TYR A 10 13.41 -15.69 12.87
N GLY A 11 13.38 -15.62 14.20
CA GLY A 11 14.58 -15.44 15.04
C GLY A 11 15.32 -14.13 14.80
N VAL A 12 14.63 -13.10 14.29
CA VAL A 12 15.20 -11.79 13.96
C VAL A 12 15.34 -10.94 15.20
N SER A 13 16.44 -10.21 15.31
CA SER A 13 16.63 -9.24 16.38
C SER A 13 15.66 -8.06 16.24
N ARG A 14 15.43 -7.35 17.35
CA ARG A 14 14.58 -6.16 17.34
C ARG A 14 15.06 -5.09 16.34
N GLY A 15 16.39 -4.91 16.22
CA GLY A 15 16.99 -4.00 15.25
C GLY A 15 16.70 -4.38 13.80
N GLN A 16 16.81 -5.66 13.48
CA GLN A 16 16.47 -6.17 12.14
C GLN A 16 14.98 -5.99 11.81
N ALA A 17 14.09 -6.24 12.76
CA ALA A 17 12.66 -6.00 12.56
C ALA A 17 12.33 -4.51 12.34
N MET A 18 13.07 -3.61 13.00
CA MET A 18 12.97 -2.16 12.75
C MET A 18 13.51 -1.77 11.38
N LEU A 19 14.61 -2.38 10.94
CA LEU A 19 15.16 -2.18 9.58
C LEU A 19 14.16 -2.62 8.50
N ALA A 20 13.42 -3.70 8.71
CA ALA A 20 12.34 -4.11 7.80
C ALA A 20 11.32 -2.99 7.60
N PHE A 21 10.89 -2.37 8.70
CA PHE A 21 9.95 -1.27 8.65
C PHE A 21 10.56 -0.04 7.96
N ALA A 22 11.81 0.30 8.25
CA ALA A 22 12.50 1.42 7.62
C ALA A 22 12.63 1.23 6.09
N VAL A 23 13.01 0.03 5.64
CA VAL A 23 13.07 -0.33 4.21
C VAL A 23 11.69 -0.26 3.56
N LEU A 24 10.65 -0.75 4.24
CA LEU A 24 9.27 -0.66 3.76
C LEU A 24 8.84 0.79 3.56
N VAL A 25 9.11 1.68 4.53
CA VAL A 25 8.76 3.10 4.44
C VAL A 25 9.56 3.80 3.34
N ALA A 26 10.85 3.48 3.20
CA ALA A 26 11.68 4.01 2.12
C ALA A 26 11.16 3.57 0.74
N ALA A 27 10.83 2.28 0.59
CA ALA A 27 10.23 1.75 -0.64
C ALA A 27 8.85 2.39 -0.92
N TYR A 28 8.06 2.63 0.11
CA TYR A 28 6.78 3.34 0.00
C TYR A 28 7.00 4.77 -0.53
N GLY A 29 7.93 5.54 0.06
CA GLY A 29 8.23 6.91 -0.39
C GLY A 29 8.68 6.97 -1.84
N ALA A 30 9.65 6.12 -2.23
CA ALA A 30 10.11 6.03 -3.61
C ALA A 30 8.99 5.55 -4.56
N GLY A 31 8.20 4.60 -4.12
CA GLY A 31 7.08 4.03 -4.87
C GLY A 31 5.96 5.03 -5.13
N CYS A 32 5.72 6.00 -4.24
CA CYS A 32 4.67 7.02 -4.44
C CYS A 32 4.92 7.87 -5.70
N ALA A 33 6.17 8.20 -5.99
CA ALA A 33 6.52 8.95 -7.21
C ALA A 33 6.23 8.11 -8.46
N VAL A 34 6.68 6.87 -8.48
CA VAL A 34 6.46 5.93 -9.61
C VAL A 34 4.98 5.58 -9.75
N GLY A 35 4.29 5.31 -8.64
CA GLY A 35 2.86 5.00 -8.61
C GLY A 35 2.00 6.16 -9.09
N GLY A 36 2.36 7.40 -8.75
CA GLY A 36 1.70 8.61 -9.25
C GLY A 36 1.84 8.73 -10.77
N LEU A 37 3.05 8.61 -11.30
CA LEU A 37 3.30 8.63 -12.75
C LEU A 37 2.54 7.52 -13.49
N LEU A 38 2.51 6.31 -12.94
CA LEU A 38 1.76 5.19 -13.50
C LEU A 38 0.25 5.47 -13.51
N GLN A 39 -0.27 6.03 -12.43
CA GLN A 39 -1.69 6.40 -12.31
C GLN A 39 -2.07 7.49 -13.30
N ASP A 40 -1.21 8.51 -13.49
CA ASP A 40 -1.47 9.60 -14.44
C ASP A 40 -1.41 9.11 -15.89
N ALA A 41 -0.50 8.18 -16.20
CA ALA A 41 -0.33 7.64 -17.55
C ALA A 41 -1.37 6.57 -17.92
N GLN A 42 -1.73 5.68 -17.01
CA GLN A 42 -2.54 4.49 -17.30
C GLN A 42 -3.84 4.38 -16.49
N GLY A 43 -4.06 5.34 -15.60
CA GLY A 43 -5.25 5.42 -14.76
C GLY A 43 -5.18 4.62 -13.45
N PRO A 44 -6.14 4.87 -12.54
CA PRO A 44 -6.10 4.34 -11.18
C PRO A 44 -6.28 2.81 -11.11
N ARG A 45 -7.00 2.21 -12.07
CA ARG A 45 -7.18 0.75 -12.14
C ARG A 45 -5.87 0.00 -12.36
N VAL A 46 -5.03 0.50 -13.26
CA VAL A 46 -3.75 -0.16 -13.59
C VAL A 46 -2.79 -0.03 -12.41
N ALA A 47 -2.68 1.18 -11.84
CA ALA A 47 -1.89 1.40 -10.64
C ALA A 47 -2.36 0.51 -9.47
N GLY A 48 -3.68 0.39 -9.26
CA GLY A 48 -4.27 -0.49 -8.26
C GLY A 48 -3.96 -1.97 -8.48
N ARG A 49 -3.99 -2.48 -9.71
CA ARG A 49 -3.65 -3.87 -10.03
C ARG A 49 -2.17 -4.18 -9.75
N TRP A 50 -1.27 -3.33 -10.20
CA TRP A 50 0.16 -3.46 -9.91
C TRP A 50 0.44 -3.37 -8.42
N GLY A 51 -0.20 -2.42 -7.73
CA GLY A 51 -0.10 -2.29 -6.28
C GLY A 51 -0.57 -3.55 -5.55
N THR A 52 -1.72 -4.12 -5.96
CA THR A 52 -2.25 -5.36 -5.38
C THR A 52 -1.32 -6.54 -5.62
N ALA A 53 -0.81 -6.71 -6.85
CA ALA A 53 0.09 -7.79 -7.20
C ALA A 53 1.41 -7.73 -6.41
N LEU A 54 2.01 -6.55 -6.28
CA LEU A 54 3.22 -6.33 -5.50
C LEU A 54 2.97 -6.57 -4.01
N LEU A 55 1.89 -6.03 -3.46
CA LEU A 55 1.56 -6.17 -2.04
C LEU A 55 1.32 -7.65 -1.69
N ALA A 56 0.41 -8.31 -2.38
CA ALA A 56 0.09 -9.71 -2.14
C ALA A 56 1.31 -10.62 -2.42
N GLY A 57 2.04 -10.35 -3.51
CA GLY A 57 3.28 -11.06 -3.86
C GLY A 57 4.33 -10.98 -2.75
N GLY A 58 4.50 -9.81 -2.13
CA GLY A 58 5.40 -9.63 -0.98
C GLY A 58 5.00 -10.47 0.23
N PHE A 59 3.70 -10.56 0.54
CA PHE A 59 3.20 -11.40 1.63
C PHE A 59 3.36 -12.89 1.33
N PHE A 60 3.04 -13.34 0.10
CA PHE A 60 3.24 -14.74 -0.31
C PHE A 60 4.72 -15.13 -0.32
N ALA A 61 5.57 -14.27 -0.87
CA ALA A 61 7.00 -14.51 -0.91
C ALA A 61 7.59 -14.57 0.51
N ALA A 62 7.14 -13.71 1.43
CA ALA A 62 7.53 -13.76 2.84
C ALA A 62 7.15 -15.10 3.51
N ALA A 63 5.98 -15.67 3.16
CA ALA A 63 5.55 -16.97 3.67
C ALA A 63 6.46 -18.13 3.22
N LEU A 64 7.11 -17.99 2.05
CA LEU A 64 8.00 -19.01 1.47
C LEU A 64 9.43 -18.92 2.00
N VAL A 65 9.86 -17.77 2.54
CA VAL A 65 11.23 -17.57 3.03
C VAL A 65 11.50 -18.48 4.23
N PRO A 66 12.63 -19.22 4.24
CA PRO A 66 13.04 -20.03 5.39
C PRO A 66 13.36 -19.15 6.61
N PRO A 67 13.06 -19.60 7.84
CA PRO A 67 13.30 -18.83 9.08
C PRO A 67 14.76 -18.44 9.31
N ALA A 68 15.71 -19.15 8.69
CA ALA A 68 17.14 -18.91 8.87
C ALA A 68 17.69 -17.65 8.18
N ASN A 69 16.97 -17.06 7.22
CA ASN A 69 17.44 -15.96 6.38
C ASN A 69 16.69 -14.64 6.64
N ALA A 70 17.01 -14.00 7.77
CA ALA A 70 16.41 -12.73 8.17
C ALA A 70 16.53 -11.63 7.10
N VAL A 71 17.72 -11.49 6.49
CA VAL A 71 17.97 -10.46 5.46
C VAL A 71 17.12 -10.71 4.21
N LEU A 72 17.02 -11.96 3.78
CA LEU A 72 16.17 -12.32 2.65
C LEU A 72 14.70 -12.02 2.93
N PHE A 73 14.23 -12.35 4.14
CA PHE A 73 12.88 -12.00 4.58
C PHE A 73 12.64 -10.48 4.53
N LEU A 74 13.59 -9.68 5.06
CA LEU A 74 13.49 -8.23 5.06
C LEU A 74 13.30 -7.66 3.65
N LEU A 75 14.13 -8.09 2.70
CA LEU A 75 14.09 -7.61 1.32
C LEU A 75 12.83 -8.08 0.58
N VAL A 76 12.54 -9.38 0.67
CA VAL A 76 11.43 -10.02 -0.06
C VAL A 76 10.07 -9.56 0.45
N TYR A 77 9.95 -9.23 1.73
CA TYR A 77 8.72 -8.67 2.30
C TYR A 77 8.63 -7.17 2.11
N SER A 78 9.67 -6.42 2.56
CA SER A 78 9.56 -4.97 2.72
C SER A 78 9.52 -4.20 1.41
N LEU A 79 10.28 -4.63 0.40
CA LEU A 79 10.30 -3.92 -0.89
C LEU A 79 8.97 -4.05 -1.64
N PRO A 80 8.44 -5.26 -1.90
CA PRO A 80 7.17 -5.38 -2.63
C PRO A 80 6.00 -4.85 -1.83
N ALA A 81 5.97 -5.04 -0.50
CA ALA A 81 4.90 -4.53 0.33
C ALA A 81 4.90 -2.99 0.40
N GLY A 82 6.07 -2.36 0.48
CA GLY A 82 6.22 -0.92 0.44
C GLY A 82 5.79 -0.33 -0.91
N LEU A 83 6.31 -0.86 -2.02
CA LEU A 83 5.95 -0.43 -3.37
C LEU A 83 4.46 -0.68 -3.67
N GLY A 84 3.93 -1.84 -3.31
CA GLY A 84 2.52 -2.17 -3.50
C GLY A 84 1.58 -1.21 -2.76
N SER A 85 1.91 -0.90 -1.51
CA SER A 85 1.16 0.08 -0.72
C SER A 85 1.24 1.49 -1.31
N ALA A 86 2.41 1.87 -1.86
CA ALA A 86 2.64 3.16 -2.50
C ALA A 86 1.82 3.34 -3.77
N PHE A 87 1.53 2.28 -4.50
CA PHE A 87 0.67 2.34 -5.69
C PHE A 87 -0.81 2.36 -5.30
N LEU A 88 -1.21 1.63 -4.26
CA LEU A 88 -2.61 1.53 -3.84
C LEU A 88 -3.12 2.76 -3.11
N ALA A 89 -2.41 3.23 -2.06
CA ALA A 89 -2.95 4.22 -1.14
C ALA A 89 -3.22 5.59 -1.83
N PRO A 90 -2.28 6.17 -2.62
CA PRO A 90 -2.54 7.41 -3.34
C PRO A 90 -3.63 7.24 -4.42
N ALA A 91 -3.66 6.09 -5.12
CA ALA A 91 -4.64 5.82 -6.16
C ALA A 91 -6.08 5.79 -5.60
N VAL A 92 -6.28 5.11 -4.48
CA VAL A 92 -7.58 5.06 -3.78
C VAL A 92 -8.00 6.45 -3.34
N LEU A 93 -7.09 7.21 -2.71
CA LEU A 93 -7.39 8.54 -2.18
C LEU A 93 -7.70 9.53 -3.31
N ALA A 94 -6.90 9.54 -4.38
CA ALA A 94 -7.13 10.39 -5.54
C ALA A 94 -8.46 10.05 -6.24
N CYS A 95 -8.78 8.76 -6.39
CA CYS A 95 -10.04 8.31 -6.93
C CYS A 95 -11.21 8.80 -6.07
N ALA A 96 -11.16 8.62 -4.75
CA ALA A 96 -12.20 9.08 -3.84
C ALA A 96 -12.39 10.61 -3.91
N GLN A 97 -11.31 11.38 -3.95
CA GLN A 97 -11.38 12.85 -4.06
C GLN A 97 -11.92 13.33 -5.41
N LYS A 98 -11.70 12.59 -6.50
CA LYS A 98 -12.27 12.88 -7.82
C LYS A 98 -13.80 12.66 -7.85
N TRP A 99 -14.29 11.66 -7.14
CA TRP A 99 -15.74 11.39 -7.03
C TRP A 99 -16.44 12.38 -6.09
N TYR A 100 -15.81 12.76 -4.98
CA TYR A 100 -16.39 13.65 -3.98
C TYR A 100 -15.77 15.06 -4.03
N LYS A 101 -15.83 15.71 -5.20
CA LYS A 101 -15.21 17.02 -5.46
C LYS A 101 -15.61 18.10 -4.45
N GLU A 102 -16.87 18.13 -4.06
CA GLU A 102 -17.41 19.12 -3.12
C GLU A 102 -17.14 18.77 -1.64
N LYS A 103 -16.86 17.50 -1.35
CA LYS A 103 -16.67 16.99 0.02
C LYS A 103 -15.34 16.22 0.16
N LYS A 104 -14.27 16.77 -0.40
CA LYS A 104 -12.93 16.13 -0.38
C LYS A 104 -12.45 15.78 1.04
N GLY A 105 -12.72 16.67 2.01
CA GLY A 105 -12.37 16.43 3.42
C GLY A 105 -13.10 15.21 4.01
N TRP A 106 -14.38 15.03 3.67
CA TRP A 106 -15.14 13.85 4.09
C TRP A 106 -14.56 12.57 3.48
N ALA A 107 -14.27 12.56 2.17
CA ALA A 107 -13.68 11.41 1.50
C ALA A 107 -12.32 11.02 2.11
N THR A 108 -11.47 12.02 2.40
CA THR A 108 -10.18 11.81 3.07
C THR A 108 -10.37 11.29 4.50
N GLY A 109 -11.34 11.82 5.24
CA GLY A 109 -11.66 11.37 6.60
C GLY A 109 -12.12 9.92 6.65
N VAL A 110 -13.02 9.50 5.76
CA VAL A 110 -13.47 8.11 5.64
C VAL A 110 -12.30 7.18 5.29
N ALA A 111 -11.44 7.57 4.37
CA ALA A 111 -10.23 6.80 4.04
C ALA A 111 -9.30 6.67 5.26
N GLY A 112 -9.12 7.73 6.04
CA GLY A 112 -8.31 7.71 7.28
C GLY A 112 -8.90 6.77 8.34
N VAL A 113 -10.21 6.80 8.56
CA VAL A 113 -10.90 5.87 9.46
C VAL A 113 -10.74 4.42 8.99
N ALA A 114 -10.88 4.15 7.70
CA ALA A 114 -10.69 2.82 7.13
C ALA A 114 -9.26 2.30 7.36
N MET A 115 -8.24 3.17 7.19
CA MET A 115 -6.85 2.81 7.48
C MET A 115 -6.64 2.47 8.97
N GLY A 116 -7.22 3.22 9.89
CA GLY A 116 -7.16 2.96 11.33
C GLY A 116 -7.82 1.63 11.71
N LEU A 117 -9.03 1.38 11.21
CA LEU A 117 -9.77 0.12 11.44
C LEU A 117 -9.02 -1.09 10.87
N THR A 118 -8.38 -0.93 9.71
CA THR A 118 -7.54 -1.96 9.10
C THR A 118 -6.40 -2.36 10.04
N GLY A 119 -5.73 -1.40 10.68
CA GLY A 119 -4.68 -1.68 11.66
C GLY A 119 -5.17 -2.50 12.85
N ALA A 120 -6.36 -2.20 13.39
CA ALA A 120 -6.98 -2.95 14.46
C ALA A 120 -7.35 -4.38 14.01
N PHE A 121 -8.01 -4.51 12.86
CA PHE A 121 -8.36 -5.80 12.28
C PHE A 121 -7.16 -6.71 12.08
N PHE A 122 -6.08 -6.20 11.47
CA PHE A 122 -4.85 -6.98 11.27
C PHE A 122 -4.15 -7.36 12.57
N THR A 123 -4.26 -6.54 13.60
CA THR A 123 -3.71 -6.89 14.91
C THR A 123 -4.41 -8.13 15.48
N LEU A 124 -5.74 -8.17 15.43
CA LEU A 124 -6.51 -9.31 15.88
C LEU A 124 -6.28 -10.55 15.01
N PHE A 125 -6.23 -10.37 13.70
CA PHE A 125 -5.99 -11.43 12.74
C PHE A 125 -4.61 -12.10 12.97
N VAL A 126 -3.55 -11.30 13.12
CA VAL A 126 -2.21 -11.81 13.37
C VAL A 126 -2.10 -12.53 14.71
N LYS A 127 -2.76 -12.03 15.75
CA LYS A 127 -2.80 -12.72 17.05
C LYS A 127 -3.56 -14.05 16.97
N GLY A 128 -4.70 -14.09 16.28
CA GLY A 128 -5.51 -15.29 16.15
C GLY A 128 -4.84 -16.35 15.26
N VAL A 129 -4.59 -16.00 14.01
CA VAL A 129 -4.04 -16.94 13.01
C VAL A 129 -2.57 -17.26 13.27
N GLY A 130 -1.77 -16.24 13.58
CA GLY A 130 -0.34 -16.41 13.84
C GLY A 130 -0.06 -17.21 15.11
N GLY A 131 -0.88 -17.07 16.14
CA GLY A 131 -0.79 -17.84 17.37
C GLY A 131 -1.20 -19.31 17.22
N ALA A 132 -2.22 -19.59 16.37
CA ALA A 132 -2.74 -20.94 16.20
C ALA A 132 -1.98 -21.75 15.12
N TRP A 133 -1.57 -21.11 14.01
CA TRP A 133 -1.09 -21.79 12.78
C TRP A 133 0.34 -21.40 12.39
N GLY A 134 0.94 -20.53 13.17
CA GLY A 134 2.29 -20.03 12.94
C GLY A 134 2.38 -18.87 11.95
N ILE A 135 3.53 -18.19 11.97
CA ILE A 135 3.73 -16.92 11.25
C ILE A 135 3.68 -17.09 9.73
N ARG A 136 4.16 -18.21 9.18
CA ARG A 136 4.18 -18.46 7.73
C ARG A 136 2.77 -18.57 7.15
N VAL A 137 1.89 -19.32 7.84
CA VAL A 137 0.47 -19.45 7.45
C VAL A 137 -0.22 -18.10 7.58
N CYS A 138 0.12 -17.33 8.61
CA CYS A 138 -0.40 -15.99 8.80
C CYS A 138 -0.04 -15.06 7.62
N PHE A 139 1.22 -15.07 7.16
CA PHE A 139 1.63 -14.30 5.97
C PHE A 139 0.91 -14.75 4.70
N ALA A 140 0.79 -16.06 4.46
CA ALA A 140 0.07 -16.59 3.31
C ALA A 140 -1.42 -16.20 3.34
N ALA A 141 -2.07 -16.34 4.49
CA ALA A 141 -3.47 -15.96 4.67
C ALA A 141 -3.69 -14.45 4.47
N LEU A 142 -2.79 -13.61 4.99
CA LEU A 142 -2.83 -12.17 4.76
C LEU A 142 -2.61 -11.81 3.30
N GLY A 143 -1.67 -12.48 2.62
CA GLY A 143 -1.47 -12.32 1.19
C GLY A 143 -2.74 -12.62 0.40
N ALA A 144 -3.44 -13.71 0.73
CA ALA A 144 -4.71 -14.08 0.11
C ALA A 144 -5.81 -13.04 0.37
N VAL A 145 -6.00 -12.64 1.62
CA VAL A 145 -6.98 -11.62 2.01
C VAL A 145 -6.69 -10.29 1.32
N MET A 146 -5.43 -9.85 1.30
CA MET A 146 -5.02 -8.64 0.61
C MET A 146 -5.26 -8.73 -0.89
N HIS A 147 -4.92 -9.87 -1.51
CA HIS A 147 -5.15 -10.08 -2.94
C HIS A 147 -6.63 -9.95 -3.30
N VAL A 148 -7.51 -10.55 -2.52
CA VAL A 148 -8.96 -10.53 -2.77
C VAL A 148 -9.52 -9.12 -2.54
N ILE A 149 -9.27 -8.53 -1.37
CA ILE A 149 -9.85 -7.23 -1.01
C ILE A 149 -9.30 -6.10 -1.87
N CYS A 150 -7.96 -5.99 -1.97
CA CYS A 150 -7.33 -4.94 -2.76
C CYS A 150 -7.54 -5.15 -4.26
N GLY A 151 -7.57 -6.42 -4.72
CA GLY A 151 -7.88 -6.75 -6.10
C GLY A 151 -9.29 -6.37 -6.50
N ALA A 152 -10.29 -6.74 -5.69
CA ALA A 152 -11.67 -6.31 -5.89
C ALA A 152 -11.78 -4.76 -5.86
N GLY A 153 -11.11 -4.11 -4.90
CA GLY A 153 -11.06 -2.65 -4.83
C GLY A 153 -10.44 -2.02 -6.08
N ALA A 154 -9.33 -2.57 -6.58
CA ALA A 154 -8.66 -2.08 -7.79
C ALA A 154 -9.53 -2.24 -9.06
N LEU A 155 -10.35 -3.28 -9.15
CA LEU A 155 -11.29 -3.47 -10.24
C LEU A 155 -12.44 -2.44 -10.22
N LEU A 156 -12.85 -2.03 -9.03
CA LEU A 156 -13.90 -1.04 -8.82
C LEU A 156 -13.42 0.41 -8.99
N GLN A 157 -12.11 0.66 -8.94
CA GLN A 157 -11.54 1.98 -9.15
C GLN A 157 -11.81 2.44 -10.60
N GLN A 158 -12.51 3.54 -10.72
CA GLN A 158 -12.79 4.19 -12.00
C GLN A 158 -12.68 5.69 -11.81
N ASP A 159 -12.10 6.37 -12.81
CA ASP A 159 -12.26 7.80 -12.88
C ASP A 159 -13.74 8.13 -13.16
N PRO A 160 -14.30 9.18 -12.54
CA PRO A 160 -15.64 9.62 -12.85
C PRO A 160 -15.72 9.92 -14.34
N PRO A 161 -16.86 9.58 -15.00
CA PRO A 161 -17.06 9.92 -16.39
C PRO A 161 -16.75 11.39 -16.56
N ALA A 162 -16.02 11.74 -17.63
CA ALA A 162 -15.64 13.12 -17.93
C ALA A 162 -16.91 13.96 -18.12
N GLN A 163 -17.47 14.42 -17.02
CA GLN A 163 -18.42 15.52 -17.06
C GLN A 163 -17.62 16.70 -17.60
N ALA A 164 -18.07 17.21 -18.73
CA ALA A 164 -17.52 18.39 -19.37
C ALA A 164 -17.09 19.38 -18.28
N GLN A 165 -15.81 19.54 -18.09
CA GLN A 165 -15.30 20.49 -17.12
C GLN A 165 -15.73 21.87 -17.63
N PRO A 166 -16.62 22.60 -16.95
CA PRO A 166 -16.83 24.00 -17.26
C PRO A 166 -15.59 24.73 -16.68
N GLY A 167 -14.64 24.94 -17.53
CA GLY A 167 -13.38 25.60 -17.19
C GLY A 167 -12.20 24.71 -17.62
N LYS A 168 -11.51 25.18 -18.65
CA LYS A 168 -10.20 24.65 -19.06
C LYS A 168 -9.40 24.29 -17.83
N ALA A 169 -8.97 23.04 -17.74
CA ALA A 169 -7.91 22.68 -16.81
C ALA A 169 -6.80 23.72 -17.01
N GLN A 170 -6.60 24.57 -16.01
CA GLN A 170 -5.40 25.40 -16.01
C GLN A 170 -4.25 24.40 -16.11
N PRO A 171 -3.36 24.55 -17.10
CA PRO A 171 -2.19 23.67 -17.18
C PRO A 171 -1.52 23.76 -15.82
N GLY A 172 -1.50 22.65 -15.08
CA GLY A 172 -0.81 22.59 -13.81
C GLY A 172 0.62 23.04 -14.07
N LEU A 173 1.17 23.85 -13.18
CA LEU A 173 2.56 24.26 -13.25
C LEU A 173 3.41 22.98 -13.30
N ASP A 174 4.20 22.83 -14.34
CA ASP A 174 5.20 21.77 -14.43
C ASP A 174 6.16 21.87 -13.24
N TRP A 175 6.60 20.76 -12.72
CA TRP A 175 7.46 20.74 -11.54
C TRP A 175 8.66 21.71 -11.61
N PRO A 176 9.34 21.93 -12.76
CA PRO A 176 10.37 22.96 -12.88
C PRO A 176 9.85 24.39 -12.72
N GLN A 177 8.59 24.63 -13.06
CA GLN A 177 7.94 25.94 -12.90
C GLN A 177 7.55 26.17 -11.44
N MET A 178 7.13 25.12 -10.73
CA MET A 178 6.79 25.21 -9.30
C MET A 178 8.00 25.58 -8.44
N VAL A 179 9.18 25.07 -8.77
CA VAL A 179 10.44 25.37 -8.04
C VAL A 179 10.92 26.80 -8.30
N ARG A 180 10.53 27.42 -9.42
CA ARG A 180 10.94 28.78 -9.80
C ARG A 180 9.95 29.88 -9.37
N THR A 181 8.77 29.53 -8.90
CA THR A 181 7.81 30.50 -8.36
C THR A 181 8.24 30.92 -6.96
N PRO A 182 8.58 32.21 -6.73
CA PRO A 182 8.82 32.73 -5.39
C PRO A 182 7.52 32.62 -4.58
N GLN A 183 7.63 32.12 -3.38
CA GLN A 183 6.53 32.09 -2.41
C GLN A 183 6.24 33.47 -1.85
#